data_06e65b5efcb52f3fbc5ed00670b1ab9d
#
_entry.id   06e65b5efcb52f3fbc5ed00670b1ab9d
#
_cell.length_a   1.000
_cell.length_b   1.000
_cell.length_c   1.000
_cell.angle_alpha   90.00
_cell.angle_beta   90.00
_cell.angle_gamma   90.00
#
_symmetry.space_group_name_H-M   'P 1'
#
loop_
_entity.id
_entity.type
_entity.pdbx_description
1 polymer ?
#
loop_
_entity_poly.entity_id
_entity_poly.type
_entity_poly.pdbx_seq_one_letter_code
_entity_poly.pdbx_strand_id
1 'polypeptide(L)'
;MDLFSILTLIGGLALFLYGMNAMGDGLAKVSGGKLEKILENLTSNPIKAVLLGAGVTAVIQSSSATTVMVVGFVNSGIMKLSQAVGVIMGANIGTTITSWILSLTGIQSDNFIIQMFKPTSFSPVLAIIGVIFILFINDSKKKDIGSIFIGFAILMYGMDMMSSAVKPLAEVPEFTNLLLKFSNPLLGVIAGALLTAVIQSSSASVGILQALCLTGAVPFSAAIPIIMGQNIGTCITAILSAIGAKKNAKRAAAVHLYFNLIGTVIFMTVFYLINAVVGFSFFHQAATPAGIAVIHSVFNVTATIILLPFAKGLEKLACLTIRDKKEDVVVSAEDREFMILEPRFLEKPAFAVEQSPVSYTHLTLPTTPYV
;
A
#
# COMPACT_ATOMS: atom_id res chain seq x y z
N MET A 1 -30.80 -0.68 3.76
CA MET A 1 -30.04 -1.35 4.83
C MET A 1 -30.71 -1.06 6.16
N ASP A 2 -30.93 -2.07 6.96
CA ASP A 2 -31.30 -1.91 8.36
C ASP A 2 -30.06 -1.63 9.24
N LEU A 3 -30.29 -1.28 10.51
CA LEU A 3 -29.23 -1.00 11.46
C LEU A 3 -28.27 -2.18 11.63
N PHE A 4 -28.77 -3.42 11.61
CA PHE A 4 -27.96 -4.63 11.79
C PHE A 4 -27.05 -4.86 10.61
N SER A 5 -27.51 -4.62 9.38
CA SER A 5 -26.66 -4.67 8.17
C SER A 5 -25.52 -3.65 8.22
N ILE A 6 -25.79 -2.42 8.71
CA ILE A 6 -24.76 -1.39 8.89
C ILE A 6 -23.74 -1.82 9.95
N LEU A 7 -24.20 -2.34 11.08
CA LEU A 7 -23.30 -2.84 12.13
C LEU A 7 -22.45 -4.03 11.63
N THR A 8 -23.07 -4.94 10.86
CA THR A 8 -22.34 -6.07 10.23
C THR A 8 -21.29 -5.59 9.24
N LEU A 9 -21.60 -4.57 8.43
CA LEU A 9 -20.63 -3.99 7.50
C LEU A 9 -19.45 -3.35 8.23
N ILE A 10 -19.72 -2.53 9.25
CA ILE A 10 -18.69 -1.87 10.05
C ILE A 10 -17.87 -2.91 10.85
N GLY A 11 -18.52 -3.91 11.44
CA GLY A 11 -17.85 -5.00 12.14
C GLY A 11 -16.98 -5.85 11.21
N GLY A 12 -17.49 -6.16 10.02
CA GLY A 12 -16.73 -6.84 8.97
C GLY A 12 -15.50 -6.04 8.54
N LEU A 13 -15.65 -4.73 8.35
CA LEU A 13 -14.53 -3.83 8.04
C LEU A 13 -13.49 -3.79 9.18
N ALA A 14 -13.93 -3.73 10.42
CA ALA A 14 -13.02 -3.75 11.58
C ALA A 14 -12.22 -5.06 11.65
N LEU A 15 -12.85 -6.21 11.46
CA LEU A 15 -12.18 -7.51 11.40
C LEU A 15 -11.23 -7.60 10.21
N PHE A 16 -11.65 -7.13 9.04
CA PHE A 16 -10.82 -7.09 7.84
C PHE A 16 -9.54 -6.28 8.08
N LEU A 17 -9.66 -5.06 8.63
CA LEU A 17 -8.52 -4.19 8.93
C LEU A 17 -7.61 -4.80 10.00
N TYR A 18 -8.18 -5.38 11.06
CA TYR A 18 -7.40 -6.06 12.10
C TYR A 18 -6.63 -7.26 11.52
N GLY A 19 -7.31 -8.12 10.76
CA GLY A 19 -6.69 -9.29 10.14
C GLY A 19 -5.56 -8.92 9.19
N MET A 20 -5.75 -7.88 8.38
CA MET A 20 -4.74 -7.33 7.49
C MET A 20 -3.50 -6.84 8.25
N ASN A 21 -3.70 -6.08 9.32
CA ASN A 21 -2.61 -5.58 10.16
C ASN A 21 -1.88 -6.72 10.87
N ALA A 22 -2.61 -7.66 11.49
CA ALA A 22 -2.03 -8.80 12.18
C ALA A 22 -1.20 -9.70 11.23
N MET A 23 -1.70 -9.93 10.01
CA MET A 23 -0.98 -10.65 8.97
C MET A 23 0.29 -9.90 8.54
N GLY A 24 0.20 -8.60 8.29
CA GLY A 24 1.32 -7.75 7.91
C GLY A 24 2.40 -7.69 8.97
N ASP A 25 2.02 -7.49 10.24
CA ASP A 25 2.95 -7.46 11.38
C ASP A 25 3.67 -8.81 11.56
N GLY A 26 2.94 -9.93 11.41
CA GLY A 26 3.53 -11.27 11.44
C GLY A 26 4.57 -11.47 10.32
N LEU A 27 4.24 -11.06 9.10
CA LEU A 27 5.16 -11.12 7.95
C LEU A 27 6.40 -10.25 8.17
N ALA A 28 6.23 -9.03 8.68
CA ALA A 28 7.35 -8.14 9.02
C ALA A 28 8.27 -8.74 10.08
N LYS A 29 7.71 -9.32 11.15
CA LYS A 29 8.49 -9.99 12.22
C LYS A 29 9.25 -11.21 11.70
N VAL A 30 8.60 -12.07 10.90
CA VAL A 30 9.26 -13.23 10.28
C VAL A 30 10.44 -12.82 9.39
N SER A 31 10.32 -11.66 8.72
CA SER A 31 11.37 -11.08 7.89
C SER A 31 12.57 -10.55 8.70
N GLY A 32 12.41 -10.30 10.00
CA GLY A 32 13.48 -10.08 10.96
C GLY A 32 14.35 -8.84 10.74
N GLY A 33 13.75 -7.67 10.40
CA GLY A 33 14.50 -6.40 10.21
C GLY A 33 15.43 -6.40 8.98
N LYS A 34 15.49 -7.49 8.22
CA LYS A 34 16.31 -7.56 7.00
C LYS A 34 15.82 -6.63 5.90
N LEU A 35 14.53 -6.33 5.91
CA LEU A 35 13.90 -5.46 4.88
C LEU A 35 14.37 -4.02 4.99
N GLU A 36 14.52 -3.51 6.21
CA GLU A 36 15.05 -2.18 6.46
C GLU A 36 16.52 -2.08 5.99
N LYS A 37 17.37 -3.06 6.36
CA LYS A 37 18.77 -3.12 5.92
C LYS A 37 18.92 -3.24 4.40
N ILE A 38 18.04 -3.98 3.75
CA ILE A 38 18.03 -4.10 2.29
C ILE A 38 17.64 -2.75 1.65
N LEU A 39 16.68 -2.02 2.22
CA LEU A 39 16.29 -0.69 1.75
C LEU A 39 17.42 0.35 1.95
N GLU A 40 18.18 0.28 3.03
CA GLU A 40 19.33 1.15 3.30
C GLU A 40 20.47 0.94 2.27
N ASN A 41 20.76 -0.32 1.91
CA ASN A 41 21.82 -0.69 0.98
C ASN A 41 21.43 -0.56 -0.50
N LEU A 42 20.56 0.37 -0.83
CA LEU A 42 20.06 0.55 -2.18
C LEU A 42 21.15 0.92 -3.19
N THR A 43 21.14 0.17 -4.27
CA THR A 43 21.95 0.48 -5.45
C THR A 43 21.35 1.67 -6.22
N SER A 44 22.18 2.41 -6.97
CA SER A 44 21.75 3.46 -7.88
C SER A 44 20.95 2.97 -9.11
N ASN A 45 20.72 1.65 -9.22
CA ASN A 45 19.98 1.06 -10.33
C ASN A 45 18.46 1.18 -10.11
N PRO A 46 17.73 1.94 -10.95
CA PRO A 46 16.30 2.17 -10.78
C PRO A 46 15.45 0.90 -10.82
N ILE A 47 15.81 -0.09 -11.65
CA ILE A 47 15.06 -1.35 -11.77
C ILE A 47 15.17 -2.15 -10.47
N LYS A 48 16.40 -2.22 -9.90
CA LYS A 48 16.59 -2.90 -8.61
C LYS A 48 15.82 -2.19 -7.50
N ALA A 49 15.76 -0.87 -7.51
CA ALA A 49 14.96 -0.10 -6.57
C ALA A 49 13.45 -0.41 -6.69
N VAL A 50 12.92 -0.52 -7.91
CA VAL A 50 11.53 -0.93 -8.16
C VAL A 50 11.27 -2.34 -7.65
N LEU A 51 12.12 -3.31 -8.01
CA LEU A 51 11.96 -4.70 -7.55
C LEU A 51 12.01 -4.80 -6.03
N LEU A 52 12.89 -4.03 -5.41
CA LEU A 52 13.02 -3.98 -3.96
C LEU A 52 11.76 -3.38 -3.31
N GLY A 53 11.29 -2.24 -3.81
CA GLY A 53 10.06 -1.61 -3.32
C GLY A 53 8.85 -2.54 -3.45
N ALA A 54 8.74 -3.26 -4.58
CA ALA A 54 7.70 -4.26 -4.80
C ALA A 54 7.81 -5.43 -3.81
N GLY A 55 9.02 -5.99 -3.64
CA GLY A 55 9.25 -7.10 -2.72
C GLY A 55 8.99 -6.74 -1.26
N VAL A 56 9.49 -5.59 -0.80
CA VAL A 56 9.26 -5.10 0.56
C VAL A 56 7.77 -4.89 0.82
N THR A 57 7.07 -4.22 -0.09
CA THR A 57 5.63 -3.98 0.07
C THR A 57 4.82 -5.28 0.01
N ALA A 58 5.19 -6.22 -0.86
CA ALA A 58 4.55 -7.53 -0.93
C ALA A 58 4.69 -8.31 0.39
N VAL A 59 5.83 -8.19 1.06
CA VAL A 59 6.08 -8.86 2.36
C VAL A 59 5.38 -8.11 3.50
N ILE A 60 5.55 -6.78 3.60
CA ILE A 60 4.93 -5.98 4.66
C ILE A 60 3.40 -5.87 4.47
N GLN A 61 2.88 -6.11 3.26
CA GLN A 61 1.46 -5.94 2.88
C GLN A 61 0.93 -4.51 3.07
N SER A 62 1.85 -3.51 3.10
CA SER A 62 1.50 -2.10 3.31
C SER A 62 2.41 -1.19 2.49
N SER A 63 1.89 -0.64 1.40
CA SER A 63 2.61 0.39 0.63
C SER A 63 2.72 1.71 1.40
N SER A 64 1.73 2.02 2.23
CA SER A 64 1.79 3.19 3.11
C SER A 64 2.98 3.10 4.08
N ALA A 65 3.17 1.94 4.75
CA ALA A 65 4.32 1.73 5.63
C ALA A 65 5.64 1.82 4.85
N THR A 66 5.74 1.17 3.69
CA THR A 66 6.95 1.24 2.84
C THR A 66 7.25 2.67 2.40
N THR A 67 6.25 3.44 1.95
CA THR A 67 6.48 4.82 1.49
C THR A 67 6.80 5.78 2.63
N VAL A 68 6.17 5.63 3.80
CA VAL A 68 6.51 6.39 5.01
C VAL A 68 7.95 6.10 5.46
N MET A 69 8.37 4.83 5.43
CA MET A 69 9.76 4.44 5.72
C MET A 69 10.73 5.08 4.73
N VAL A 70 10.44 5.06 3.43
CA VAL A 70 11.24 5.73 2.39
C VAL A 70 11.33 7.23 2.63
N VAL A 71 10.21 7.90 2.97
CA VAL A 71 10.20 9.32 3.34
C VAL A 71 11.09 9.57 4.55
N GLY A 72 11.06 8.70 5.56
CA GLY A 72 11.92 8.74 6.74
C GLY A 72 13.41 8.59 6.39
N PHE A 73 13.77 7.63 5.53
CA PHE A 73 15.16 7.42 5.09
C PHE A 73 15.69 8.60 4.25
N VAL A 74 14.86 9.22 3.44
CA VAL A 74 15.23 10.45 2.73
C VAL A 74 15.38 11.62 3.70
N ASN A 75 14.54 11.69 4.74
CA ASN A 75 14.61 12.73 5.76
C ASN A 75 15.89 12.66 6.60
N SER A 76 16.31 11.46 6.98
CA SER A 76 17.56 11.21 7.73
C SER A 76 18.82 11.28 6.85
N GLY A 77 18.66 11.29 5.52
CA GLY A 77 19.81 11.31 4.60
C GLY A 77 20.39 9.92 4.29
N ILE A 78 19.82 8.85 4.84
CA ILE A 78 20.20 7.46 4.55
C ILE A 78 19.94 7.11 3.08
N MET A 79 18.85 7.64 2.51
CA MET A 79 18.46 7.40 1.13
C MET A 79 18.43 8.71 0.32
N LYS A 80 18.98 8.68 -0.91
CA LYS A 80 18.86 9.80 -1.84
C LYS A 80 17.45 9.86 -2.44
N LEU A 81 16.98 11.05 -2.78
CA LEU A 81 15.68 11.24 -3.43
C LEU A 81 15.55 10.42 -4.73
N SER A 82 16.61 10.38 -5.55
CA SER A 82 16.63 9.60 -6.79
C SER A 82 16.43 8.08 -6.59
N GLN A 83 16.91 7.53 -5.47
CA GLN A 83 16.71 6.13 -5.10
C GLN A 83 15.26 5.88 -4.63
N ALA A 84 14.72 6.82 -3.85
CA ALA A 84 13.36 6.77 -3.34
C ALA A 84 12.31 6.67 -4.46
N VAL A 85 12.52 7.34 -5.60
CA VAL A 85 11.60 7.29 -6.75
C VAL A 85 11.32 5.85 -7.18
N GLY A 86 12.37 5.05 -7.39
CA GLY A 86 12.22 3.65 -7.82
C GLY A 86 11.52 2.79 -6.76
N VAL A 87 11.85 2.95 -5.47
CA VAL A 87 11.22 2.20 -4.39
C VAL A 87 9.74 2.53 -4.26
N ILE A 88 9.37 3.81 -4.38
CA ILE A 88 7.98 4.27 -4.35
C ILE A 88 7.17 3.67 -5.51
N MET A 89 7.72 3.68 -6.74
CA MET A 89 7.08 3.03 -7.88
C MET A 89 6.89 1.53 -7.63
N GLY A 90 7.91 0.86 -7.11
CA GLY A 90 7.85 -0.56 -6.75
C GLY A 90 6.83 -0.85 -5.67
N ALA A 91 6.70 -0.01 -4.66
CA ALA A 91 5.73 -0.17 -3.58
C ALA A 91 4.29 -0.21 -4.11
N ASN A 92 3.97 0.58 -5.12
CA ASN A 92 2.66 0.53 -5.79
C ASN A 92 2.42 -0.83 -6.48
N ILE A 93 3.44 -1.40 -7.15
CA ILE A 93 3.35 -2.76 -7.72
C ILE A 93 3.14 -3.79 -6.60
N GLY A 94 3.91 -3.72 -5.50
CA GLY A 94 3.81 -4.65 -4.38
C GLY A 94 2.42 -4.71 -3.75
N THR A 95 1.69 -3.59 -3.72
CA THR A 95 0.30 -3.54 -3.21
C THR A 95 -0.65 -4.42 -4.02
N THR A 96 -0.37 -4.66 -5.29
CA THR A 96 -1.24 -5.49 -6.13
C THR A 96 -1.29 -6.94 -5.66
N ILE A 97 -0.27 -7.43 -4.97
CA ILE A 97 -0.26 -8.77 -4.37
C ILE A 97 -1.38 -8.92 -3.34
N THR A 98 -1.60 -7.88 -2.51
CA THR A 98 -2.75 -7.88 -1.59
C THR A 98 -4.07 -7.99 -2.36
N SER A 99 -4.22 -7.26 -3.48
CA SER A 99 -5.42 -7.36 -4.31
C SER A 99 -5.65 -8.77 -4.86
N TRP A 100 -4.58 -9.49 -5.23
CA TRP A 100 -4.66 -10.89 -5.65
C TRP A 100 -5.05 -11.83 -4.50
N ILE A 101 -4.49 -11.65 -3.30
CA ILE A 101 -4.88 -12.43 -2.12
C ILE A 101 -6.38 -12.24 -1.82
N LEU A 102 -6.85 -11.00 -1.85
CA LEU A 102 -8.25 -10.69 -1.61
C LEU A 102 -9.17 -11.23 -2.71
N SER A 103 -8.69 -11.29 -3.95
CA SER A 103 -9.47 -11.79 -5.09
C SER A 103 -9.86 -13.26 -4.99
N LEU A 104 -9.15 -14.02 -4.15
CA LEU A 104 -9.48 -15.43 -3.88
C LEU A 104 -10.91 -15.60 -3.31
N THR A 105 -11.47 -14.57 -2.67
CA THR A 105 -12.85 -14.58 -2.18
C THR A 105 -13.88 -14.73 -3.31
N GLY A 106 -13.53 -14.32 -4.53
CA GLY A 106 -14.37 -14.42 -5.72
C GLY A 106 -14.39 -15.80 -6.38
N ILE A 107 -13.67 -16.79 -5.84
CA ILE A 107 -13.67 -18.14 -6.39
C ILE A 107 -15.06 -18.76 -6.24
N GLN A 108 -15.70 -19.06 -7.39
CA GLN A 108 -16.95 -19.77 -7.47
C GLN A 108 -16.77 -20.97 -8.40
N SER A 109 -16.97 -22.17 -7.89
CA SER A 109 -16.87 -23.39 -8.68
C SER A 109 -17.61 -24.52 -7.96
N ASP A 110 -18.27 -25.40 -8.72
CA ASP A 110 -18.89 -26.62 -8.21
C ASP A 110 -17.86 -27.74 -8.04
N ASN A 111 -16.65 -27.60 -8.55
CA ASN A 111 -15.57 -28.56 -8.41
C ASN A 111 -15.03 -28.55 -6.98
N PHE A 112 -15.06 -29.69 -6.30
CA PHE A 112 -14.61 -29.86 -4.92
C PHE A 112 -13.16 -29.41 -4.70
N ILE A 113 -12.26 -29.71 -5.63
CA ILE A 113 -10.85 -29.33 -5.52
C ILE A 113 -10.73 -27.80 -5.56
N ILE A 114 -11.43 -27.12 -6.48
CA ILE A 114 -11.40 -25.66 -6.57
C ILE A 114 -12.05 -25.02 -5.34
N GLN A 115 -13.14 -25.61 -4.81
CA GLN A 115 -13.75 -25.14 -3.57
C GLN A 115 -12.80 -25.22 -2.36
N MET A 116 -11.90 -26.19 -2.32
CA MET A 116 -10.87 -26.26 -1.26
C MET A 116 -9.92 -25.06 -1.27
N PHE A 117 -9.68 -24.42 -2.42
CA PHE A 117 -8.86 -23.22 -2.53
C PHE A 117 -9.63 -21.93 -2.22
N LYS A 118 -10.94 -22.01 -2.01
CA LYS A 118 -11.74 -20.87 -1.57
C LYS A 118 -11.34 -20.48 -0.15
N PRO A 119 -11.05 -19.21 0.13
CA PRO A 119 -10.62 -18.75 1.46
C PRO A 119 -11.54 -19.16 2.60
N THR A 120 -12.86 -19.15 2.37
CA THR A 120 -13.85 -19.58 3.37
C THR A 120 -13.73 -21.06 3.73
N SER A 121 -13.15 -21.89 2.85
CA SER A 121 -12.95 -23.31 3.10
C SER A 121 -11.66 -23.61 3.86
N PHE A 122 -10.55 -22.97 3.53
CA PHE A 122 -9.26 -23.27 4.16
C PHE A 122 -8.85 -22.32 5.28
N SER A 123 -9.41 -21.11 5.37
CA SER A 123 -9.07 -20.17 6.45
C SER A 123 -9.36 -20.70 7.86
N PRO A 124 -10.43 -21.51 8.13
CA PRO A 124 -10.60 -22.11 9.43
C PRO A 124 -9.47 -23.08 9.80
N VAL A 125 -8.92 -23.82 8.83
CA VAL A 125 -7.78 -24.71 9.06
C VAL A 125 -6.54 -23.91 9.41
N LEU A 126 -6.28 -22.81 8.69
CA LEU A 126 -5.19 -21.90 9.04
C LEU A 126 -5.39 -21.28 10.42
N ALA A 127 -6.62 -20.90 10.79
CA ALA A 127 -6.90 -20.39 12.12
C ALA A 127 -6.56 -21.40 13.21
N ILE A 128 -6.94 -22.67 13.05
CA ILE A 128 -6.61 -23.76 13.99
C ILE A 128 -5.09 -23.91 14.13
N ILE A 129 -4.38 -24.00 13.00
CA ILE A 129 -2.92 -24.12 13.01
C ILE A 129 -2.29 -22.87 13.68
N GLY A 130 -2.81 -21.68 13.37
CA GLY A 130 -2.33 -20.43 13.95
C GLY A 130 -2.52 -20.38 15.46
N VAL A 131 -3.69 -20.77 15.97
CA VAL A 131 -3.97 -20.87 17.42
C VAL A 131 -3.00 -21.87 18.09
N ILE A 132 -2.79 -23.06 17.48
CA ILE A 132 -1.85 -24.04 18.01
C ILE A 132 -0.44 -23.45 18.09
N PHE A 133 0.00 -22.72 17.05
CA PHE A 133 1.33 -22.09 17.04
C PHE A 133 1.48 -21.01 18.12
N ILE A 134 0.45 -20.22 18.37
CA ILE A 134 0.51 -19.14 19.36
C ILE A 134 0.43 -19.68 20.78
N LEU A 135 -0.48 -20.63 21.06
CA LEU A 135 -0.78 -21.05 22.41
C LEU A 135 0.14 -22.19 22.92
N PHE A 136 0.51 -23.12 22.03
CA PHE A 136 1.17 -24.37 22.45
C PHE A 136 2.63 -24.45 22.03
N ILE A 137 3.15 -23.54 21.18
CA ILE A 137 4.55 -23.56 20.74
C ILE A 137 5.30 -22.38 21.34
N ASN A 138 6.46 -22.63 21.95
CA ASN A 138 7.28 -21.59 22.58
C ASN A 138 8.24 -20.87 21.61
N ASP A 139 8.38 -21.37 20.38
CA ASP A 139 9.24 -20.75 19.36
C ASP A 139 8.63 -19.45 18.85
N SER A 140 9.38 -18.33 18.96
CA SER A 140 8.91 -16.98 18.57
C SER A 140 8.55 -16.91 17.09
N LYS A 141 9.36 -17.50 16.19
CA LYS A 141 9.08 -17.47 14.75
C LYS A 141 7.79 -18.23 14.40
N LYS A 142 7.53 -19.35 15.07
CA LYS A 142 6.29 -20.10 14.86
C LYS A 142 5.09 -19.34 15.39
N LYS A 143 5.22 -18.59 16.48
CA LYS A 143 4.16 -17.69 16.96
C LYS A 143 3.88 -16.57 15.94
N ASP A 144 4.90 -16.00 15.34
CA ASP A 144 4.74 -14.99 14.30
C ASP A 144 4.04 -15.57 13.05
N ILE A 145 4.41 -16.79 12.63
CA ILE A 145 3.70 -17.52 11.57
C ILE A 145 2.24 -17.82 11.98
N GLY A 146 2.01 -18.16 13.23
CA GLY A 146 0.67 -18.32 13.79
C GLY A 146 -0.17 -17.05 13.67
N SER A 147 0.44 -15.90 13.95
CA SER A 147 -0.22 -14.60 13.79
C SER A 147 -0.57 -14.31 12.33
N ILE A 148 0.28 -14.69 11.36
CA ILE A 148 -0.02 -14.58 9.93
C ILE A 148 -1.26 -15.41 9.57
N PHE A 149 -1.34 -16.64 10.03
CA PHE A 149 -2.45 -17.54 9.72
C PHE A 149 -3.77 -17.07 10.33
N ILE A 150 -3.75 -16.62 11.59
CA ILE A 150 -4.94 -16.06 12.25
C ILE A 150 -5.33 -14.72 11.58
N GLY A 151 -4.35 -13.85 11.31
CA GLY A 151 -4.58 -12.60 10.62
C GLY A 151 -5.26 -12.80 9.26
N PHE A 152 -4.78 -13.77 8.47
CA PHE A 152 -5.40 -14.15 7.20
C PHE A 152 -6.84 -14.64 7.38
N ALA A 153 -7.09 -15.52 8.37
CA ALA A 153 -8.42 -16.06 8.61
C ALA A 153 -9.42 -14.97 9.04
N ILE A 154 -9.01 -14.07 9.94
CA ILE A 154 -9.83 -12.93 10.38
C ILE A 154 -10.10 -11.98 9.21
N LEU A 155 -9.11 -11.69 8.38
CA LEU A 155 -9.23 -10.86 7.19
C LEU A 155 -10.29 -11.44 6.24
N MET A 156 -10.22 -12.74 5.94
CA MET A 156 -11.17 -13.39 5.02
C MET A 156 -12.58 -13.44 5.60
N TYR A 157 -12.71 -13.66 6.91
CA TYR A 157 -14.01 -13.61 7.59
C TYR A 157 -14.61 -12.19 7.55
N GLY A 158 -13.80 -11.15 7.81
CA GLY A 158 -14.22 -9.76 7.69
C GLY A 158 -14.68 -9.41 6.27
N MET A 159 -13.98 -9.92 5.24
CA MET A 159 -14.35 -9.77 3.84
C MET A 159 -15.73 -10.40 3.53
N ASP A 160 -15.96 -11.62 4.03
CA ASP A 160 -17.22 -12.33 3.85
C ASP A 160 -18.38 -11.61 4.55
N MET A 161 -18.16 -11.11 5.77
CA MET A 161 -19.14 -10.29 6.50
C MET A 161 -19.50 -9.01 5.72
N MET A 162 -18.50 -8.28 5.21
CA MET A 162 -18.75 -7.07 4.40
C MET A 162 -19.56 -7.39 3.16
N SER A 163 -19.18 -8.44 2.41
CA SER A 163 -19.88 -8.87 1.21
C SER A 163 -21.33 -9.25 1.51
N SER A 164 -21.55 -10.02 2.56
CA SER A 164 -22.89 -10.44 2.98
C SER A 164 -23.77 -9.27 3.39
N ALA A 165 -23.21 -8.28 4.09
CA ALA A 165 -23.92 -7.08 4.53
C ALA A 165 -24.38 -6.19 3.36
N VAL A 166 -23.57 -6.11 2.27
CA VAL A 166 -23.87 -5.26 1.12
C VAL A 166 -24.65 -5.97 0.02
N LYS A 167 -24.72 -7.30 0.03
CA LYS A 167 -25.40 -8.10 -1.00
C LYS A 167 -26.85 -7.66 -1.25
N PRO A 168 -27.70 -7.38 -0.23
CA PRO A 168 -29.07 -6.92 -0.47
C PRO A 168 -29.14 -5.58 -1.18
N LEU A 169 -28.09 -4.74 -1.17
CA LEU A 169 -28.06 -3.46 -1.86
C LEU A 169 -28.03 -3.60 -3.38
N ALA A 170 -27.59 -4.73 -3.91
CA ALA A 170 -27.63 -4.98 -5.36
C ALA A 170 -29.04 -4.94 -5.94
N GLU A 171 -30.06 -5.22 -5.13
CA GLU A 171 -31.46 -5.20 -5.51
C GLU A 171 -32.11 -3.80 -5.32
N VAL A 172 -31.37 -2.82 -4.78
CA VAL A 172 -31.86 -1.46 -4.51
C VAL A 172 -31.49 -0.54 -5.70
N PRO A 173 -32.50 -0.07 -6.49
CA PRO A 173 -32.23 0.73 -7.71
C PRO A 173 -31.44 2.01 -7.43
N GLU A 174 -31.69 2.67 -6.30
CA GLU A 174 -30.98 3.91 -5.91
C GLU A 174 -29.50 3.65 -5.70
N PHE A 175 -29.13 2.51 -5.11
CA PHE A 175 -27.76 2.12 -4.88
C PHE A 175 -27.04 1.77 -6.18
N THR A 176 -27.68 0.96 -7.04
CA THR A 176 -27.10 0.61 -8.35
C THR A 176 -26.97 1.85 -9.25
N ASN A 177 -27.92 2.75 -9.24
CA ASN A 177 -27.84 4.03 -9.95
C ASN A 177 -26.71 4.94 -9.40
N LEU A 178 -26.47 4.93 -8.08
CA LEU A 178 -25.34 5.63 -7.47
C LEU A 178 -24.01 5.06 -7.96
N LEU A 179 -23.87 3.73 -7.99
CA LEU A 179 -22.68 3.08 -8.50
C LEU A 179 -22.43 3.39 -9.99
N LEU A 180 -23.49 3.45 -10.79
CA LEU A 180 -23.39 3.81 -12.21
C LEU A 180 -22.90 5.26 -12.42
N LYS A 181 -23.16 6.18 -11.50
CA LYS A 181 -22.60 7.54 -11.56
C LYS A 181 -21.07 7.54 -11.51
N PHE A 182 -20.47 6.57 -10.81
CA PHE A 182 -19.02 6.41 -10.76
C PHE A 182 -18.41 5.84 -12.05
N SER A 183 -19.22 5.45 -13.02
CA SER A 183 -18.77 5.18 -14.40
C SER A 183 -18.33 6.47 -15.12
N ASN A 184 -18.69 7.64 -14.61
CA ASN A 184 -18.02 8.89 -15.00
C ASN A 184 -16.58 8.85 -14.48
N PRO A 185 -15.57 8.95 -15.38
CA PRO A 185 -14.16 8.78 -15.00
C PRO A 185 -13.72 9.69 -13.87
N LEU A 186 -14.13 10.95 -13.90
CA LEU A 186 -13.73 11.94 -12.89
C LEU A 186 -14.36 11.63 -11.52
N LEU A 187 -15.67 11.33 -11.50
CA LEU A 187 -16.39 11.01 -10.26
C LEU A 187 -15.85 9.71 -9.64
N GLY A 188 -15.56 8.69 -10.46
CA GLY A 188 -14.98 7.44 -9.98
C GLY A 188 -13.61 7.65 -9.37
N VAL A 189 -12.72 8.42 -10.01
CA VAL A 189 -11.39 8.75 -9.47
C VAL A 189 -11.52 9.53 -8.16
N ILE A 190 -12.40 10.54 -8.09
CA ILE A 190 -12.60 11.31 -6.86
C ILE A 190 -13.14 10.41 -5.73
N ALA A 191 -14.11 9.56 -6.01
CA ALA A 191 -14.68 8.65 -5.02
C ALA A 191 -13.62 7.68 -4.46
N GLY A 192 -12.82 7.05 -5.34
CA GLY A 192 -11.72 6.18 -4.94
C GLY A 192 -10.65 6.91 -4.13
N ALA A 193 -10.28 8.12 -4.55
CA ALA A 193 -9.27 8.94 -3.87
C ALA A 193 -9.74 9.36 -2.46
N LEU A 194 -10.96 9.84 -2.33
CA LEU A 194 -11.54 10.24 -1.04
C LEU A 194 -11.67 9.04 -0.09
N LEU A 195 -12.21 7.92 -0.58
CA LEU A 195 -12.33 6.70 0.23
C LEU A 195 -10.98 6.28 0.80
N THR A 196 -9.96 6.19 -0.06
CA THR A 196 -8.63 5.75 0.36
C THR A 196 -7.93 6.79 1.24
N ALA A 197 -8.10 8.09 0.97
CA ALA A 197 -7.54 9.15 1.79
C ALA A 197 -8.10 9.14 3.23
N VAL A 198 -9.39 8.84 3.39
CA VAL A 198 -10.05 8.72 4.70
C VAL A 198 -9.57 7.46 5.44
N ILE A 199 -9.58 6.30 4.76
CA ILE A 199 -9.16 5.02 5.36
C ILE A 199 -7.63 4.96 5.53
N GLN A 200 -6.86 5.70 4.73
CA GLN A 200 -5.38 5.70 4.68
C GLN A 200 -4.77 4.32 4.35
N SER A 201 -5.55 3.45 3.73
CA SER A 201 -5.14 2.10 3.31
C SER A 201 -5.74 1.76 1.96
N SER A 202 -4.88 1.68 0.93
CA SER A 202 -5.31 1.25 -0.41
C SER A 202 -5.77 -0.21 -0.43
N SER A 203 -5.10 -1.08 0.33
CA SER A 203 -5.47 -2.49 0.43
C SER A 203 -6.88 -2.64 1.02
N ALA A 204 -7.21 -1.86 2.06
CA ALA A 204 -8.56 -1.84 2.63
C ALA A 204 -9.59 -1.30 1.64
N SER A 205 -9.26 -0.21 0.95
CA SER A 205 -10.15 0.40 -0.04
C SER A 205 -10.42 -0.56 -1.23
N VAL A 206 -9.38 -1.26 -1.70
CA VAL A 206 -9.52 -2.30 -2.74
C VAL A 206 -10.36 -3.47 -2.22
N GLY A 207 -10.16 -3.89 -0.96
CA GLY A 207 -10.97 -4.94 -0.33
C GLY A 207 -12.46 -4.60 -0.28
N ILE A 208 -12.80 -3.36 0.10
CA ILE A 208 -14.18 -2.86 0.07
C ILE A 208 -14.75 -2.92 -1.36
N LEU A 209 -13.99 -2.46 -2.37
CA LEU A 209 -14.42 -2.52 -3.76
C LEU A 209 -14.64 -3.97 -4.21
N GLN A 210 -13.74 -4.89 -3.86
CA GLN A 210 -13.89 -6.30 -4.20
C GLN A 210 -15.10 -6.94 -3.49
N ALA A 211 -15.36 -6.57 -2.24
CA ALA A 211 -16.57 -7.02 -1.53
C ALA A 211 -17.85 -6.53 -2.22
N LEU A 212 -17.87 -5.28 -2.68
CA LEU A 212 -18.97 -4.74 -3.47
C LEU A 212 -19.10 -5.45 -4.82
N CYS A 213 -18.00 -5.80 -5.49
CA CYS A 213 -18.05 -6.53 -6.75
C CYS A 213 -18.68 -7.93 -6.61
N LEU A 214 -18.60 -8.57 -5.43
CA LEU A 214 -19.27 -9.85 -5.17
C LEU A 214 -20.81 -9.75 -5.20
N THR A 215 -21.36 -8.55 -5.10
CA THR A 215 -22.80 -8.30 -5.28
C THR A 215 -23.24 -8.39 -6.74
N GLY A 216 -22.32 -8.29 -7.70
CA GLY A 216 -22.62 -8.19 -9.14
C GLY A 216 -23.10 -6.81 -9.59
N ALA A 217 -23.25 -5.83 -8.69
CA ALA A 217 -23.79 -4.50 -8.99
C ALA A 217 -22.77 -3.50 -9.53
N VAL A 218 -21.46 -3.75 -9.36
CA VAL A 218 -20.38 -2.83 -9.77
C VAL A 218 -19.91 -3.18 -11.18
N PRO A 219 -20.13 -2.36 -12.21
CA PRO A 219 -19.59 -2.60 -13.54
C PRO A 219 -18.09 -2.23 -13.61
N PHE A 220 -17.36 -2.83 -14.57
CA PHE A 220 -15.96 -2.44 -14.81
C PHE A 220 -15.80 -0.96 -15.15
N SER A 221 -16.79 -0.36 -15.81
CA SER A 221 -16.81 1.07 -16.12
C SER A 221 -16.75 1.97 -14.88
N ALA A 222 -17.26 1.52 -13.74
CA ALA A 222 -17.15 2.22 -12.46
C ALA A 222 -15.90 1.78 -11.67
N ALA A 223 -15.57 0.48 -11.70
CA ALA A 223 -14.45 -0.07 -10.94
C ALA A 223 -13.10 0.50 -11.40
N ILE A 224 -12.88 0.65 -12.72
CA ILE A 224 -11.60 1.14 -13.27
C ILE A 224 -11.24 2.53 -12.73
N PRO A 225 -12.07 3.57 -12.87
CA PRO A 225 -11.72 4.89 -12.34
C PRO A 225 -11.62 4.91 -10.81
N ILE A 226 -12.41 4.12 -10.09
CA ILE A 226 -12.31 4.01 -8.64
C ILE A 226 -10.92 3.48 -8.24
N ILE A 227 -10.41 2.41 -8.89
CA ILE A 227 -9.07 1.86 -8.61
C ILE A 227 -7.99 2.93 -8.85
N MET A 228 -8.08 3.70 -9.94
CA MET A 228 -7.13 4.78 -10.21
C MET A 228 -7.16 5.82 -9.08
N GLY A 229 -8.35 6.19 -8.64
CA GLY A 229 -8.53 7.08 -7.49
C GLY A 229 -7.94 6.53 -6.20
N GLN A 230 -8.13 5.24 -5.92
CA GLN A 230 -7.58 4.60 -4.73
C GLN A 230 -6.04 4.70 -4.66
N ASN A 231 -5.36 4.58 -5.80
CA ASN A 231 -3.91 4.79 -5.86
C ASN A 231 -3.52 6.25 -5.55
N ILE A 232 -4.26 7.24 -6.05
CA ILE A 232 -4.03 8.66 -5.72
C ILE A 232 -4.28 8.89 -4.22
N GLY A 233 -5.36 8.36 -3.67
CA GLY A 233 -5.72 8.51 -2.25
C GLY A 233 -4.66 7.97 -1.29
N THR A 234 -3.93 6.91 -1.69
CA THR A 234 -2.82 6.35 -0.89
C THR A 234 -1.71 7.37 -0.62
N CYS A 235 -1.54 8.36 -1.47
CA CYS A 235 -0.48 9.34 -1.33
C CYS A 235 -0.65 10.23 -0.10
N ILE A 236 -1.86 10.32 0.48
CA ILE A 236 -2.12 11.15 1.67
C ILE A 236 -1.25 10.73 2.86
N THR A 237 -1.00 9.43 3.04
CA THR A 237 -0.16 8.93 4.14
C THR A 237 1.28 9.42 4.04
N ALA A 238 1.87 9.37 2.85
CA ALA A 238 3.21 9.90 2.60
C ALA A 238 3.26 11.43 2.78
N ILE A 239 2.22 12.14 2.34
CA ILE A 239 2.12 13.60 2.50
C ILE A 239 2.03 13.96 3.99
N LEU A 240 1.17 13.29 4.75
CA LEU A 240 1.03 13.52 6.19
C LEU A 240 2.33 13.21 6.94
N SER A 241 3.03 12.12 6.59
CA SER A 241 4.32 11.75 7.21
C SER A 241 5.43 12.76 6.92
N ALA A 242 5.32 13.51 5.83
CA ALA A 242 6.28 14.54 5.44
C ALA A 242 6.02 15.91 6.07
N ILE A 243 4.93 16.09 6.85
CA ILE A 243 4.66 17.33 7.58
C ILE A 243 5.77 17.54 8.61
N GLY A 244 6.42 18.71 8.58
CA GLY A 244 7.55 19.03 9.44
C GLY A 244 8.90 18.43 9.02
N ALA A 245 8.94 17.54 8.01
CA ALA A 245 10.16 16.93 7.52
C ALA A 245 10.98 17.88 6.63
N LYS A 246 12.25 17.52 6.38
CA LYS A 246 13.15 18.23 5.47
C LYS A 246 12.61 18.22 4.03
N LYS A 247 13.10 19.12 3.20
CA LYS A 247 12.62 19.32 1.82
C LYS A 247 12.67 18.05 0.96
N ASN A 248 13.75 17.28 1.05
CA ASN A 248 13.89 16.05 0.24
C ASN A 248 12.86 14.99 0.65
N ALA A 249 12.49 14.89 1.91
CA ALA A 249 11.41 14.02 2.38
C ALA A 249 10.04 14.47 1.83
N LYS A 250 9.77 15.78 1.85
CA LYS A 250 8.57 16.35 1.21
C LYS A 250 8.56 16.09 -0.30
N ARG A 251 9.71 16.20 -0.96
CA ARG A 251 9.88 15.87 -2.38
C ARG A 251 9.61 14.39 -2.66
N ALA A 252 10.03 13.47 -1.79
CA ALA A 252 9.72 12.06 -1.92
C ALA A 252 8.19 11.80 -1.83
N ALA A 253 7.50 12.44 -0.89
CA ALA A 253 6.04 12.37 -0.80
C ALA A 253 5.36 12.97 -2.05
N ALA A 254 5.88 14.10 -2.59
CA ALA A 254 5.39 14.69 -3.82
C ALA A 254 5.61 13.79 -5.05
N VAL A 255 6.75 13.10 -5.13
CA VAL A 255 7.00 12.10 -6.19
C VAL A 255 5.95 11.00 -6.16
N HIS A 256 5.57 10.50 -4.98
CA HIS A 256 4.51 9.51 -4.86
C HIS A 256 3.17 10.02 -5.42
N LEU A 257 2.81 11.27 -5.10
CA LEU A 257 1.60 11.90 -5.64
C LEU A 257 1.69 12.07 -7.17
N TYR A 258 2.80 12.59 -7.69
CA TYR A 258 2.97 12.83 -9.13
C TYR A 258 2.97 11.54 -9.94
N PHE A 259 3.62 10.48 -9.43
CA PHE A 259 3.59 9.17 -10.05
C PHE A 259 2.16 8.66 -10.21
N ASN A 260 1.37 8.69 -9.14
CA ASN A 260 -0.01 8.20 -9.20
C ASN A 260 -0.93 9.11 -10.02
N LEU A 261 -0.78 10.43 -9.91
CA LEU A 261 -1.60 11.38 -10.65
C LEU A 261 -1.32 11.33 -12.15
N ILE A 262 -0.05 11.43 -12.56
CA ILE A 262 0.37 11.37 -13.97
C ILE A 262 0.07 9.98 -14.54
N GLY A 263 0.37 8.91 -13.80
CA GLY A 263 0.04 7.54 -14.17
C GLY A 263 -1.46 7.36 -14.42
N THR A 264 -2.30 7.89 -13.54
CA THR A 264 -3.77 7.85 -13.70
C THR A 264 -4.21 8.59 -14.96
N VAL A 265 -3.71 9.83 -15.18
CA VAL A 265 -4.09 10.61 -16.38
C VAL A 265 -3.68 9.87 -17.65
N ILE A 266 -2.45 9.36 -17.74
CA ILE A 266 -1.97 8.61 -18.91
C ILE A 266 -2.81 7.35 -19.11
N PHE A 267 -2.94 6.53 -18.07
CA PHE A 267 -3.63 5.25 -18.16
C PHE A 267 -5.11 5.43 -18.56
N MET A 268 -5.82 6.34 -17.91
CA MET A 268 -7.22 6.61 -18.20
C MET A 268 -7.39 7.13 -19.62
N THR A 269 -6.55 8.08 -20.06
CA THR A 269 -6.62 8.61 -21.44
C THR A 269 -6.41 7.49 -22.46
N VAL A 270 -5.35 6.70 -22.30
CA VAL A 270 -5.03 5.60 -23.23
C VAL A 270 -6.12 4.54 -23.18
N PHE A 271 -6.58 4.13 -22.01
CA PHE A 271 -7.62 3.12 -21.84
C PHE A 271 -8.92 3.55 -22.52
N TYR A 272 -9.41 4.77 -22.28
CA TYR A 272 -10.66 5.24 -22.86
C TYR A 272 -10.55 5.47 -24.38
N LEU A 273 -9.40 5.91 -24.88
CA LEU A 273 -9.17 6.02 -26.33
C LEU A 273 -9.20 4.65 -27.00
N ILE A 274 -8.53 3.65 -26.41
CA ILE A 274 -8.56 2.27 -26.93
C ILE A 274 -9.99 1.72 -26.84
N ASN A 275 -10.67 1.92 -25.73
CA ASN A 275 -12.05 1.45 -25.57
C ASN A 275 -13.00 2.10 -26.57
N ALA A 276 -12.81 3.36 -26.93
CA ALA A 276 -13.61 4.05 -27.93
C ALA A 276 -13.45 3.45 -29.35
N VAL A 277 -12.28 2.89 -29.65
CA VAL A 277 -11.97 2.27 -30.94
C VAL A 277 -12.34 0.79 -30.95
N VAL A 278 -11.97 0.05 -29.89
CA VAL A 278 -12.10 -1.43 -29.83
C VAL A 278 -13.47 -1.84 -29.28
N GLY A 279 -14.07 -1.04 -28.38
CA GLY A 279 -15.33 -1.39 -27.73
C GLY A 279 -15.20 -2.62 -26.83
N PHE A 280 -14.48 -2.51 -25.70
CA PHE A 280 -14.27 -3.65 -24.82
C PHE A 280 -15.59 -4.22 -24.31
N SER A 281 -15.87 -5.47 -24.64
CA SER A 281 -17.12 -6.16 -24.26
C SER A 281 -17.32 -6.29 -22.74
N PHE A 282 -16.23 -6.35 -21.98
CA PHE A 282 -16.28 -6.44 -20.52
C PHE A 282 -16.61 -5.10 -19.84
N PHE A 283 -16.47 -3.97 -20.52
CA PHE A 283 -16.52 -2.64 -19.91
C PHE A 283 -17.82 -2.35 -19.13
N HIS A 284 -18.95 -2.86 -19.62
CA HIS A 284 -20.26 -2.74 -18.97
C HIS A 284 -20.68 -3.97 -18.16
N GLN A 285 -19.86 -5.01 -18.14
CA GLN A 285 -20.13 -6.19 -17.34
C GLN A 285 -19.81 -5.96 -15.87
N ALA A 286 -20.42 -6.80 -15.01
CA ALA A 286 -20.11 -6.80 -13.58
C ALA A 286 -18.62 -7.13 -13.34
N ALA A 287 -17.96 -6.28 -12.57
CA ALA A 287 -16.58 -6.50 -12.20
C ALA A 287 -16.46 -7.65 -11.19
N THR A 288 -15.42 -8.43 -11.32
CA THR A 288 -15.12 -9.53 -10.40
C THR A 288 -13.93 -9.16 -9.52
N PRO A 289 -13.76 -9.76 -8.32
CA PRO A 289 -12.57 -9.53 -7.49
C PRO A 289 -11.27 -9.80 -8.24
N ALA A 290 -11.20 -10.86 -9.06
CA ALA A 290 -10.03 -11.13 -9.90
C ALA A 290 -9.83 -10.04 -10.97
N GLY A 291 -10.90 -9.57 -11.60
CA GLY A 291 -10.84 -8.45 -12.55
C GLY A 291 -10.30 -7.17 -11.92
N ILE A 292 -10.68 -6.87 -10.68
CA ILE A 292 -10.12 -5.76 -9.90
C ILE A 292 -8.60 -5.95 -9.70
N ALA A 293 -8.15 -7.16 -9.32
CA ALA A 293 -6.73 -7.45 -9.12
C ALA A 293 -5.94 -7.31 -10.43
N VAL A 294 -6.49 -7.77 -11.55
CA VAL A 294 -5.89 -7.61 -12.90
C VAL A 294 -5.73 -6.13 -13.24
N ILE A 295 -6.81 -5.33 -13.15
CA ILE A 295 -6.77 -3.91 -13.49
C ILE A 295 -5.77 -3.17 -12.59
N HIS A 296 -5.78 -3.45 -11.29
CA HIS A 296 -4.85 -2.85 -10.33
C HIS A 296 -3.40 -3.18 -10.69
N SER A 297 -3.10 -4.43 -11.08
CA SER A 297 -1.78 -4.86 -11.51
C SER A 297 -1.37 -4.23 -12.84
N VAL A 298 -2.25 -4.28 -13.83
CA VAL A 298 -2.00 -3.69 -15.17
C VAL A 298 -1.71 -2.20 -15.03
N PHE A 299 -2.50 -1.48 -14.24
CA PHE A 299 -2.25 -0.06 -14.00
C PHE A 299 -0.87 0.18 -13.38
N ASN A 300 -0.57 -0.43 -12.24
CA ASN A 300 0.67 -0.13 -11.50
C ASN A 300 1.93 -0.56 -12.27
N VAL A 301 1.89 -1.70 -12.95
CA VAL A 301 2.99 -2.18 -13.79
C VAL A 301 3.18 -1.27 -15.00
N THR A 302 2.10 -0.93 -15.72
CA THR A 302 2.16 -0.06 -16.91
C THR A 302 2.61 1.35 -16.53
N ALA A 303 2.06 1.94 -15.47
CA ALA A 303 2.48 3.25 -14.97
C ALA A 303 3.97 3.25 -14.61
N THR A 304 4.46 2.18 -13.96
CA THR A 304 5.89 2.04 -13.63
C THR A 304 6.74 1.92 -14.89
N ILE A 305 6.37 1.07 -15.86
CA ILE A 305 7.12 0.89 -17.11
C ILE A 305 7.20 2.22 -17.88
N ILE A 306 6.11 2.96 -17.97
CA ILE A 306 6.05 4.23 -18.70
C ILE A 306 6.84 5.33 -17.97
N LEU A 307 6.70 5.44 -16.63
CA LEU A 307 7.26 6.55 -15.87
C LEU A 307 8.68 6.31 -15.34
N LEU A 308 9.15 5.06 -15.27
CA LEU A 308 10.50 4.75 -14.80
C LEU A 308 11.60 5.41 -15.63
N PRO A 309 11.55 5.45 -16.97
CA PRO A 309 12.51 6.20 -17.79
C PRO A 309 12.52 7.71 -17.46
N PHE A 310 11.39 8.23 -16.97
CA PHE A 310 11.21 9.62 -16.58
C PHE A 310 11.37 9.86 -15.08
N ALA A 311 11.97 8.94 -14.32
CA ALA A 311 12.18 9.05 -12.88
C ALA A 311 12.89 10.37 -12.48
N LYS A 312 13.94 10.78 -13.26
CA LYS A 312 14.59 12.07 -13.08
C LYS A 312 13.66 13.28 -13.36
N GLY A 313 12.69 13.12 -14.25
CA GLY A 313 11.66 14.13 -14.53
C GLY A 313 10.73 14.33 -13.33
N LEU A 314 10.28 13.23 -12.69
CA LEU A 314 9.47 13.28 -11.48
C LEU A 314 10.23 13.90 -10.31
N GLU A 315 11.50 13.55 -10.13
CA GLU A 315 12.40 14.20 -9.15
C GLU A 315 12.51 15.69 -9.41
N LYS A 316 12.77 16.09 -10.67
CA LYS A 316 12.86 17.50 -11.07
C LYS A 316 11.54 18.24 -10.83
N LEU A 317 10.40 17.63 -11.13
CA LEU A 317 9.07 18.20 -10.86
C LEU A 317 8.87 18.43 -9.36
N ALA A 318 9.25 17.48 -8.52
CA ALA A 318 9.18 17.62 -7.07
C ALA A 318 10.12 18.73 -6.55
N CYS A 319 11.30 18.91 -7.14
CA CYS A 319 12.21 20.00 -6.82
C CYS A 319 11.71 21.37 -7.28
N LEU A 320 10.97 21.44 -8.39
CA LEU A 320 10.37 22.68 -8.88
C LEU A 320 9.20 23.16 -8.01
N THR A 321 8.42 22.22 -7.48
CA THR A 321 7.29 22.53 -6.60
C THR A 321 7.72 22.80 -5.16
N ILE A 322 8.71 22.07 -4.66
CA ILE A 322 9.28 22.25 -3.32
C ILE A 322 10.70 22.81 -3.47
N ARG A 323 10.76 24.15 -3.62
CA ARG A 323 12.00 24.87 -3.91
C ARG A 323 12.90 25.00 -2.69
N ASP A 324 14.23 25.03 -2.92
CA ASP A 324 15.19 25.42 -1.90
C ASP A 324 15.09 26.93 -1.63
N LYS A 325 15.01 27.33 -0.35
CA LYS A 325 15.16 28.71 0.00
C LYS A 325 16.67 29.06 -0.05
N LYS A 326 17.02 30.30 -0.46
CA LYS A 326 18.42 30.73 -0.52
C LYS A 326 19.16 30.66 0.83
N GLU A 327 18.45 30.54 1.94
CA GLU A 327 18.99 30.50 3.31
C GLU A 327 19.41 29.11 3.79
N ASP A 328 19.02 28.02 3.06
CA ASP A 328 19.27 26.65 3.52
C ASP A 328 20.68 26.12 3.17
N VAL A 329 21.61 26.98 2.70
CA VAL A 329 22.92 26.56 2.19
C VAL A 329 23.99 26.45 3.28
N VAL A 330 23.70 26.84 4.52
CA VAL A 330 24.69 26.76 5.61
C VAL A 330 24.21 25.85 6.73
N VAL A 331 24.20 24.54 6.47
CA VAL A 331 24.23 23.54 7.55
C VAL A 331 25.71 23.14 7.72
N SER A 332 26.33 23.56 8.81
CA SER A 332 27.72 23.23 9.14
C SER A 332 27.89 21.69 9.21
N ALA A 333 29.11 21.19 9.00
CA ALA A 333 29.41 19.78 9.13
C ALA A 333 29.03 19.23 10.53
N GLU A 334 29.12 20.07 11.57
CA GLU A 334 28.74 19.77 12.95
C GLU A 334 27.24 19.54 13.15
N ASP A 335 26.38 20.28 12.44
CA ASP A 335 24.92 20.06 12.54
C ASP A 335 24.46 18.73 11.90
N ARG A 336 25.26 18.12 11.02
CA ARG A 336 24.95 16.81 10.41
C ARG A 336 25.08 15.66 11.41
N GLU A 337 25.99 15.75 12.36
CA GLU A 337 26.23 14.71 13.35
C GLU A 337 25.11 14.61 14.40
N PHE A 338 24.48 15.74 14.75
CA PHE A 338 23.35 15.76 15.70
C PHE A 338 22.00 15.35 15.10
N MET A 339 21.89 15.25 13.77
CA MET A 339 20.63 14.90 13.09
C MET A 339 20.32 13.40 13.03
N ILE A 340 21.22 12.55 13.51
CA ILE A 340 21.10 11.08 13.45
C ILE A 340 20.03 10.55 14.44
N LEU A 341 19.76 11.32 15.51
CA LEU A 341 18.79 10.94 16.55
C LEU A 341 17.48 11.74 16.41
N GLU A 342 16.72 11.54 15.33
CA GLU A 342 15.37 12.10 15.26
C GLU A 342 14.40 11.34 16.18
N PRO A 343 13.50 12.05 16.92
CA PRO A 343 12.52 11.41 17.83
C PRO A 343 11.66 10.32 17.19
N ARG A 344 11.46 10.40 15.87
CA ARG A 344 10.68 9.42 15.09
C ARG A 344 11.34 8.03 15.00
N PHE A 345 12.67 7.95 15.15
CA PHE A 345 13.39 6.67 15.20
C PHE A 345 13.33 6.04 16.60
N LEU A 346 13.06 6.85 17.65
CA LEU A 346 12.87 6.35 19.01
C LEU A 346 11.60 5.51 19.17
N GLU A 347 10.61 5.70 18.29
CA GLU A 347 9.42 4.85 18.24
C GLU A 347 9.68 3.43 17.74
N LYS A 348 10.88 3.19 17.15
CA LYS A 348 11.33 1.86 16.70
C LYS A 348 12.64 1.50 17.40
N PRO A 349 12.60 0.80 18.56
CA PRO A 349 13.76 0.57 19.43
C PRO A 349 14.97 -0.08 18.73
N ALA A 350 14.75 -0.98 17.76
CA ALA A 350 15.82 -1.62 17.02
C ALA A 350 16.68 -0.63 16.21
N PHE A 351 16.07 0.40 15.65
CA PHE A 351 16.73 1.45 14.89
C PHE A 351 17.50 2.43 15.79
N ALA A 352 16.87 2.82 16.90
CA ALA A 352 17.50 3.72 17.88
C ALA A 352 18.76 3.11 18.49
N VAL A 353 18.74 1.80 18.81
CA VAL A 353 19.88 1.08 19.40
C VAL A 353 21.02 0.89 18.38
N GLU A 354 20.73 0.67 17.09
CA GLU A 354 21.76 0.47 16.06
C GLU A 354 22.46 1.78 15.66
N GLN A 355 21.77 2.92 15.73
CA GLN A 355 22.31 4.26 15.46
C GLN A 355 23.03 4.88 16.67
N SER A 356 22.69 4.48 17.88
CA SER A 356 23.29 4.98 19.12
C SER A 356 24.81 4.76 19.22
N PRO A 357 25.42 3.62 18.84
CA PRO A 357 26.87 3.42 18.86
C PRO A 357 27.62 4.34 17.89
N VAL A 358 27.02 4.62 16.71
CA VAL A 358 27.62 5.51 15.69
C VAL A 358 27.66 6.94 16.20
N SER A 359 26.56 7.40 16.80
CA SER A 359 26.48 8.74 17.42
C SER A 359 27.49 8.91 18.57
N TYR A 360 27.63 7.86 19.41
CA TYR A 360 28.58 7.87 20.55
C TYR A 360 30.04 7.89 20.09
N THR A 361 30.42 7.12 19.08
CA THR A 361 31.79 7.12 18.53
C THR A 361 32.16 8.46 17.87
N HIS A 362 31.22 9.12 17.19
CA HIS A 362 31.47 10.45 16.61
C HIS A 362 31.57 11.58 17.65
N LEU A 363 30.84 11.46 18.78
CA LEU A 363 30.87 12.46 19.84
C LEU A 363 32.09 12.32 20.79
N THR A 364 32.71 11.14 20.92
CA THR A 364 33.76 10.89 21.91
C THR A 364 35.17 10.86 21.34
N LEU A 365 35.36 10.80 20.03
CA LEU A 365 36.69 10.65 19.41
C LEU A 365 37.50 11.93 19.09
N PRO A 366 36.99 13.19 19.13
CA PRO A 366 37.78 14.32 18.70
C PRO A 366 38.49 15.09 19.80
N THR A 367 38.47 14.75 21.06
CA THR A 367 38.87 15.66 22.13
C THR A 367 40.05 15.23 23.00
N THR A 368 40.90 14.34 22.58
CA THR A 368 42.20 14.17 23.25
C THR A 368 43.29 14.94 22.50
N PRO A 369 43.68 16.15 22.91
CA PRO A 369 44.92 16.72 22.42
C PRO A 369 46.07 15.86 22.95
N TYR A 370 46.89 15.36 22.06
CA TYR A 370 48.18 14.81 22.45
C TYR A 370 49.01 15.90 23.14
N VAL A 371 49.24 15.75 24.43
CA VAL A 371 50.24 16.46 25.17
C VAL A 371 51.51 15.60 25.18
#